data_52c0ba0a93de6806cef80f962782e0ff
#
_entry.id   52c0ba0a93de6806cef80f962782e0ff
#
_cell.length_a   1.000
_cell.length_b   1.000
_cell.length_c   1.000
_cell.angle_alpha   90.00
_cell.angle_beta   90.00
_cell.angle_gamma   90.00
#
_symmetry.space_group_name_H-M   'P 1'
#
loop_
_entity.id
_entity.type
_entity.pdbx_description
1 polymer ?
#
loop_
_entity_poly.entity_id
_entity_poly.type
_entity_poly.pdbx_seq_one_letter_code
_entity_poly.pdbx_strand_id
1 'polypeptide(L)'
;MTKKVQSPEKELRFTRSGQAGLFWIGAAVLASVALTMLATAPYRNINPDLPHPAWALAPLVFSLIFARVAIWLTRHAYLILTPIGIEIFPFYRPAAGMRWVVWQEIAHAEVNPKNTVLTLHHDPAKTSGIHLSLKPIRPDRRTLLAKAVIGRVSPS
;
A
#
# COMPACT_ATOMS: atom_id res chain seq x y z
N MET A 1 14.08 -43.36 6.06
CA MET A 1 14.19 -42.00 6.64
C MET A 1 13.64 -41.02 5.63
N THR A 2 12.38 -40.68 5.71
CA THR A 2 11.71 -39.71 4.85
C THR A 2 12.13 -38.29 5.30
N LYS A 3 12.98 -37.66 4.51
CA LYS A 3 13.35 -36.25 4.66
C LYS A 3 12.05 -35.41 4.53
N LYS A 4 11.56 -34.90 5.66
CA LYS A 4 10.45 -33.96 5.68
C LYS A 4 10.87 -32.77 4.84
N VAL A 5 10.33 -32.64 3.63
CA VAL A 5 10.50 -31.47 2.78
C VAL A 5 9.93 -30.32 3.61
N GLN A 6 10.80 -29.47 4.13
CA GLN A 6 10.39 -28.22 4.76
C GLN A 6 9.55 -27.45 3.73
N SER A 7 8.31 -27.20 4.07
CA SER A 7 7.45 -26.31 3.28
C SER A 7 8.22 -25.00 3.02
N PRO A 8 8.26 -24.50 1.79
CA PRO A 8 8.94 -23.25 1.52
C PRO A 8 8.37 -22.19 2.48
N GLU A 9 9.24 -21.56 3.25
CA GLU A 9 8.83 -20.50 4.18
C GLU A 9 7.97 -19.50 3.40
N LYS A 10 6.74 -19.35 3.84
CA LYS A 10 5.72 -18.60 3.12
C LYS A 10 6.13 -17.13 3.01
N GLU A 11 6.32 -16.65 1.81
CA GLU A 11 6.55 -15.24 1.55
C GLU A 11 5.36 -14.43 2.07
N LEU A 12 5.65 -13.40 2.86
CA LEU A 12 4.63 -12.49 3.37
C LEU A 12 4.65 -11.21 2.52
N ARG A 13 3.56 -10.98 1.79
CA ARG A 13 3.38 -9.80 0.92
C ARG A 13 2.51 -8.76 1.62
N PHE A 14 2.99 -7.53 1.61
CA PHE A 14 2.28 -6.36 2.13
C PHE A 14 2.10 -5.35 1.01
N THR A 15 0.86 -4.91 0.81
CA THR A 15 0.47 -3.94 -0.23
C THR A 15 0.22 -2.56 0.37
N ARG A 16 0.08 -1.54 -0.49
CA ARG A 16 -0.28 -0.17 -0.08
C ARG A 16 -1.80 0.00 0.17
N SER A 17 -2.48 -1.06 0.54
CA SER A 17 -3.93 -1.09 0.73
C SER A 17 -4.44 -0.10 1.79
N GLY A 18 -3.58 0.35 2.73
CA GLY A 18 -3.93 1.39 3.69
C GLY A 18 -4.20 2.76 3.05
N GLN A 19 -3.59 3.04 1.90
CA GLN A 19 -3.81 4.28 1.14
C GLN A 19 -4.95 4.15 0.11
N ALA A 20 -5.25 2.94 -0.33
CA ALA A 20 -6.26 2.68 -1.36
C ALA A 20 -7.67 3.15 -0.96
N GLY A 21 -7.99 3.13 0.34
CA GLY A 21 -9.30 3.55 0.86
C GLY A 21 -9.67 4.98 0.49
N LEU A 22 -8.74 5.92 0.58
CA LEU A 22 -8.96 7.31 0.20
C LEU A 22 -9.27 7.46 -1.30
N PHE A 23 -8.58 6.70 -2.15
CA PHE A 23 -8.84 6.71 -3.60
C PHE A 23 -10.19 6.09 -3.94
N TRP A 24 -10.62 5.05 -3.22
CA TRP A 24 -11.97 4.49 -3.39
C TRP A 24 -13.06 5.48 -2.99
N ILE A 25 -12.89 6.19 -1.87
CA ILE A 25 -13.83 7.23 -1.43
C ILE A 25 -13.88 8.36 -2.48
N GLY A 26 -12.73 8.83 -2.95
CA GLY A 26 -12.66 9.86 -3.99
C GLY A 26 -13.35 9.42 -5.29
N ALA A 27 -13.12 8.17 -5.72
CA ALA A 27 -13.78 7.60 -6.90
C ALA A 27 -15.30 7.56 -6.74
N ALA A 28 -15.81 7.13 -5.57
CA ALA A 28 -17.23 7.07 -5.29
C ALA A 28 -17.90 8.46 -5.28
N VAL A 29 -17.25 9.45 -4.66
CA VAL A 29 -17.75 10.84 -4.64
C VAL A 29 -17.81 11.41 -6.06
N LEU A 30 -16.74 11.26 -6.85
CA LEU A 30 -16.70 11.75 -8.23
C LEU A 30 -17.73 11.04 -9.12
N ALA A 31 -17.90 9.73 -8.95
CA ALA A 31 -18.95 8.99 -9.65
C ALA A 31 -20.36 9.50 -9.28
N SER A 32 -20.61 9.78 -8.00
CA SER A 32 -21.88 10.34 -7.54
C SER A 32 -22.18 11.71 -8.15
N VAL A 33 -21.16 12.57 -8.22
CA VAL A 33 -21.28 13.89 -8.90
C VAL A 33 -21.61 13.70 -10.37
N ALA A 34 -20.91 12.84 -11.09
CA ALA A 34 -21.19 12.57 -12.50
C ALA A 34 -22.60 12.04 -12.72
N LEU A 35 -23.06 11.09 -11.90
CA LEU A 35 -24.40 10.52 -11.98
C LEU A 35 -25.48 11.56 -11.70
N THR A 36 -25.27 12.45 -10.71
CA THR A 36 -26.20 13.55 -10.41
C THR A 36 -26.33 14.49 -11.60
N MET A 37 -25.19 14.87 -12.23
CA MET A 37 -25.22 15.72 -13.42
C MET A 37 -25.95 15.07 -14.59
N LEU A 38 -25.78 13.77 -14.79
CA LEU A 38 -26.49 13.02 -15.84
C LEU A 38 -27.99 12.89 -15.51
N ALA A 39 -28.34 12.61 -14.25
CA ALA A 39 -29.73 12.49 -13.82
C ALA A 39 -30.51 13.80 -13.92
N THR A 40 -29.85 14.94 -13.78
CA THR A 40 -30.46 16.27 -13.91
C THR A 40 -30.53 16.76 -15.36
N ALA A 41 -29.86 16.11 -16.30
CA ALA A 41 -29.83 16.50 -17.70
C ALA A 41 -31.23 16.68 -18.35
N PRO A 42 -32.24 15.81 -18.14
CA PRO A 42 -33.57 16.00 -18.71
C PRO A 42 -34.29 17.28 -18.22
N TYR A 43 -33.97 17.73 -17.00
CA TYR A 43 -34.61 18.91 -16.38
C TYR A 43 -34.06 20.24 -16.89
N ARG A 44 -33.02 20.25 -17.75
CA ARG A 44 -32.50 21.48 -18.37
C ARG A 44 -33.52 22.20 -19.22
N ASN A 45 -34.49 21.51 -19.79
CA ASN A 45 -35.56 22.14 -20.55
C ASN A 45 -36.47 23.01 -19.66
N ILE A 46 -36.53 22.71 -18.35
CA ILE A 46 -37.30 23.46 -17.34
C ILE A 46 -36.42 24.48 -16.63
N ASN A 47 -35.17 24.13 -16.35
CA ASN A 47 -34.19 24.99 -15.69
C ASN A 47 -32.88 25.03 -16.50
N PRO A 48 -32.67 26.09 -17.31
CA PRO A 48 -31.46 26.25 -18.14
C PRO A 48 -30.16 26.44 -17.35
N ASP A 49 -30.24 26.82 -16.06
CA ASP A 49 -29.08 27.02 -15.19
C ASP A 49 -28.38 25.71 -14.76
N LEU A 50 -29.04 24.57 -15.00
CA LEU A 50 -28.41 23.27 -14.72
C LEU A 50 -27.20 23.03 -15.62
N PRO A 51 -26.13 22.42 -15.09
CA PRO A 51 -24.90 22.18 -15.84
C PRO A 51 -25.15 21.31 -17.07
N HIS A 52 -24.42 21.58 -18.15
CA HIS A 52 -24.54 20.78 -19.36
C HIS A 52 -24.06 19.34 -19.07
N PRO A 53 -24.77 18.29 -19.54
CA PRO A 53 -24.44 16.89 -19.25
C PRO A 53 -23.03 16.49 -19.73
N ALA A 54 -22.46 17.17 -20.71
CA ALA A 54 -21.09 16.94 -21.16
C ALA A 54 -20.04 17.20 -20.03
N TRP A 55 -20.37 18.08 -19.07
CA TRP A 55 -19.48 18.33 -17.93
C TRP A 55 -19.38 17.13 -16.96
N ALA A 56 -20.34 16.19 -17.01
CA ALA A 56 -20.27 14.95 -16.25
C ALA A 56 -19.08 14.07 -16.67
N LEU A 57 -18.55 14.28 -17.88
CA LEU A 57 -17.39 13.54 -18.38
C LEU A 57 -16.14 13.76 -17.49
N ALA A 58 -15.91 14.97 -17.02
CA ALA A 58 -14.75 15.28 -16.21
C ALA A 58 -14.73 14.50 -14.89
N PRO A 59 -15.74 14.58 -13.99
CA PRO A 59 -15.74 13.78 -12.77
C PRO A 59 -15.78 12.28 -13.04
N LEU A 60 -16.38 11.82 -14.13
CA LEU A 60 -16.37 10.41 -14.52
C LEU A 60 -14.95 9.92 -14.84
N VAL A 61 -14.19 10.66 -15.65
CA VAL A 61 -12.80 10.32 -16.00
C VAL A 61 -11.93 10.30 -14.75
N PHE A 62 -12.05 11.32 -13.88
CA PHE A 62 -11.29 11.35 -12.62
C PHE A 62 -11.67 10.20 -11.68
N SER A 63 -12.96 9.82 -11.62
CA SER A 63 -13.41 8.65 -10.87
C SER A 63 -12.72 7.37 -11.35
N LEU A 64 -12.63 7.16 -12.67
CA LEU A 64 -11.94 6.01 -13.25
C LEU A 64 -10.44 6.01 -12.96
N ILE A 65 -9.80 7.16 -13.01
CA ILE A 65 -8.38 7.31 -12.63
C ILE A 65 -8.17 6.94 -11.18
N PHE A 66 -9.00 7.44 -10.26
CA PHE A 66 -8.92 7.13 -8.83
C PHE A 66 -9.15 5.65 -8.55
N ALA A 67 -10.15 5.04 -9.19
CA ALA A 67 -10.41 3.60 -9.11
C ALA A 67 -9.20 2.80 -9.63
N ARG A 68 -8.60 3.21 -10.75
CA ARG A 68 -7.41 2.57 -11.32
C ARG A 68 -6.22 2.63 -10.37
N VAL A 69 -5.98 3.78 -9.73
CA VAL A 69 -4.92 3.95 -8.72
C VAL A 69 -5.20 3.09 -7.49
N ALA A 70 -6.45 3.05 -7.00
CA ALA A 70 -6.84 2.21 -5.86
C ALA A 70 -6.57 0.72 -6.12
N ILE A 71 -6.94 0.23 -7.31
CA ILE A 71 -6.68 -1.15 -7.72
C ILE A 71 -5.16 -1.40 -7.79
N TRP A 72 -4.40 -0.47 -8.34
CA TRP A 72 -2.95 -0.60 -8.43
C TRP A 72 -2.29 -0.69 -7.05
N LEU A 73 -2.71 0.17 -6.09
CA LEU A 73 -2.23 0.17 -4.71
C LEU A 73 -2.53 -1.13 -3.95
N THR A 74 -3.64 -1.80 -4.27
CA THR A 74 -4.02 -3.06 -3.63
C THR A 74 -3.36 -4.28 -4.24
N ARG A 75 -3.02 -4.22 -5.52
CA ARG A 75 -2.44 -5.37 -6.25
C ARG A 75 -0.92 -5.43 -6.18
N HIS A 76 -0.24 -4.27 -6.16
CA HIS A 76 1.22 -4.24 -6.17
C HIS A 76 1.76 -4.32 -4.75
N ALA A 77 2.77 -5.17 -4.57
CA ALA A 77 3.47 -5.28 -3.31
C ALA A 77 4.23 -3.99 -2.99
N TYR A 78 4.16 -3.56 -1.75
CA TYR A 78 5.01 -2.52 -1.17
C TYR A 78 6.24 -3.13 -0.54
N LEU A 79 6.05 -4.23 0.18
CA LEU A 79 7.08 -4.92 0.93
C LEU A 79 6.82 -6.42 0.88
N ILE A 80 7.87 -7.20 0.62
CA ILE A 80 7.82 -8.66 0.66
C ILE A 80 8.88 -9.14 1.65
N LEU A 81 8.44 -9.94 2.63
CA LEU A 81 9.35 -10.66 3.50
C LEU A 81 9.64 -12.02 2.87
N THR A 82 10.90 -12.22 2.49
CA THR A 82 11.40 -13.48 1.97
C THR A 82 12.23 -14.22 3.02
N PRO A 83 12.57 -15.51 2.85
CA PRO A 83 13.49 -16.21 3.74
C PRO A 83 14.89 -15.56 3.82
N ILE A 84 15.29 -14.83 2.79
CA ILE A 84 16.64 -14.27 2.65
C ILE A 84 16.70 -12.81 3.12
N GLY A 85 15.62 -12.06 3.02
CA GLY A 85 15.61 -10.63 3.36
C GLY A 85 14.26 -9.95 3.18
N ILE A 86 14.31 -8.64 3.15
CA ILE A 86 13.17 -7.74 2.93
C ILE A 86 13.32 -7.08 1.57
N GLU A 87 12.33 -7.23 0.71
CA GLU A 87 12.24 -6.54 -0.57
C GLU A 87 11.29 -5.34 -0.44
N ILE A 88 11.76 -4.16 -0.80
CA ILE A 88 11.02 -2.90 -0.69
C ILE A 88 10.81 -2.34 -2.09
N PHE A 89 9.54 -2.14 -2.47
CA PHE A 89 9.16 -1.62 -3.78
C PHE A 89 8.71 -0.16 -3.67
N PRO A 90 9.39 0.79 -4.34
CA PRO A 90 8.96 2.18 -4.37
C PRO A 90 7.64 2.32 -5.15
N PHE A 91 6.93 3.43 -4.91
CA PHE A 91 5.67 3.73 -5.60
C PHE A 91 5.87 3.91 -7.11
N TYR A 92 6.91 4.65 -7.48
CA TYR A 92 7.28 4.85 -8.88
C TYR A 92 8.35 3.85 -9.29
N ARG A 93 8.16 3.18 -10.43
CA ARG A 93 9.09 2.20 -11.03
C ARG A 93 9.47 1.07 -10.04
N PRO A 94 8.52 0.25 -9.60
CA PRO A 94 8.78 -0.77 -8.59
C PRO A 94 9.90 -1.75 -9.00
N ALA A 95 10.01 -2.09 -10.28
CA ALA A 95 11.05 -3.00 -10.74
C ALA A 95 12.46 -2.37 -10.78
N ALA A 96 12.57 -1.07 -11.11
CA ALA A 96 13.87 -0.40 -11.24
C ALA A 96 14.40 0.18 -9.93
N GLY A 97 13.52 0.41 -8.95
CA GLY A 97 13.87 1.01 -7.67
C GLY A 97 13.78 0.05 -6.48
N MET A 98 13.66 -1.25 -6.73
CA MET A 98 13.61 -2.26 -5.66
C MET A 98 14.86 -2.16 -4.79
N ARG A 99 14.64 -2.08 -3.47
CA ARG A 99 15.71 -2.19 -2.47
C ARG A 99 15.59 -3.54 -1.78
N TRP A 100 16.69 -4.23 -1.70
CA TRP A 100 16.79 -5.50 -1.02
C TRP A 100 17.70 -5.37 0.21
N VAL A 101 17.21 -5.82 1.36
CA VAL A 101 17.97 -5.81 2.62
C VAL A 101 18.00 -7.25 3.13
N VAL A 102 19.19 -7.81 3.23
CA VAL A 102 19.38 -9.19 3.70
C VAL A 102 19.27 -9.25 5.21
N TRP A 103 18.66 -10.31 5.76
CA TRP A 103 18.50 -10.47 7.21
C TRP A 103 19.81 -10.42 7.97
N GLN A 104 20.88 -10.91 7.38
CA GLN A 104 22.24 -10.92 7.98
C GLN A 104 22.84 -9.53 8.16
N GLU A 105 22.36 -8.54 7.40
CA GLU A 105 22.81 -7.14 7.51
C GLU A 105 22.02 -6.35 8.56
N ILE A 106 21.00 -6.96 9.17
CA ILE A 106 20.14 -6.32 10.16
C ILE A 106 20.55 -6.81 11.55
N ALA A 107 21.25 -5.95 12.30
CA ALA A 107 21.63 -6.26 13.67
C ALA A 107 20.46 -6.12 14.65
N HIS A 108 19.57 -5.15 14.41
CA HIS A 108 18.44 -4.89 15.28
C HIS A 108 17.26 -4.27 14.50
N ALA A 109 16.02 -4.61 14.89
CA ALA A 109 14.80 -4.06 14.30
C ALA A 109 13.91 -3.48 15.39
N GLU A 110 13.45 -2.26 15.18
CA GLU A 110 12.56 -1.55 16.10
C GLU A 110 11.34 -1.02 15.36
N VAL A 111 10.20 -1.01 16.06
CA VAL A 111 8.97 -0.41 15.56
C VAL A 111 8.52 0.66 16.55
N ASN A 112 8.12 1.82 16.05
CA ASN A 112 7.62 2.88 16.90
C ASN A 112 6.29 2.46 17.59
N PRO A 113 5.92 3.07 18.75
CA PRO A 113 4.71 2.70 19.52
C PRO A 113 3.41 2.74 18.71
N LYS A 114 3.35 3.56 17.65
CA LYS A 114 2.19 3.71 16.77
C LYS A 114 2.17 2.70 15.61
N ASN A 115 3.16 1.81 15.51
CA ASN A 115 3.34 0.87 14.39
C ASN A 115 3.31 1.55 13.01
N THR A 116 3.89 2.74 12.90
CA THR A 116 3.92 3.51 11.64
C THR A 116 5.28 3.58 10.97
N VAL A 117 6.34 3.31 11.73
CA VAL A 117 7.72 3.30 11.25
C VAL A 117 8.42 2.06 11.77
N LEU A 118 9.03 1.31 10.87
CA LEU A 118 9.97 0.22 11.16
C LEU A 118 11.38 0.74 10.91
N THR A 119 12.25 0.63 11.89
CA THR A 119 13.67 0.98 11.78
C THR A 119 14.49 -0.30 11.80
N LEU A 120 15.31 -0.48 10.77
CA LEU A 120 16.24 -1.60 10.64
C LEU A 120 17.64 -1.06 10.86
N HIS A 121 18.32 -1.47 11.92
CA HIS A 121 19.67 -1.05 12.24
C HIS A 121 20.67 -2.06 11.67
N HIS A 122 21.72 -1.56 11.03
CA HIS A 122 22.80 -2.38 10.50
C HIS A 122 23.86 -2.70 11.56
N ASP A 123 23.92 -1.90 12.63
CA ASP A 123 24.87 -2.04 13.71
C ASP A 123 24.19 -2.21 15.09
N PRO A 124 24.82 -2.94 16.03
CA PRO A 124 24.29 -3.10 17.39
C PRO A 124 24.21 -1.78 18.17
N ALA A 125 25.06 -0.79 17.82
CA ALA A 125 25.07 0.52 18.45
C ALA A 125 23.93 1.44 17.96
N LYS A 126 23.14 1.00 16.96
CA LYS A 126 21.99 1.72 16.37
C LYS A 126 22.35 3.08 15.78
N THR A 127 23.59 3.22 15.29
CA THR A 127 24.09 4.47 14.69
C THR A 127 23.71 4.59 13.22
N SER A 128 23.54 3.46 12.53
CA SER A 128 23.16 3.39 11.13
C SER A 128 21.92 2.52 10.92
N GLY A 129 21.02 2.94 10.05
CA GLY A 129 19.81 2.17 9.80
C GLY A 129 18.92 2.72 8.69
N ILE A 130 17.91 1.93 8.32
CA ILE A 130 16.92 2.27 7.32
C ILE A 130 15.57 2.46 8.02
N HIS A 131 14.91 3.59 7.75
CA HIS A 131 13.57 3.86 8.23
C HIS A 131 12.55 3.52 7.14
N LEU A 132 11.65 2.58 7.44
CA LEU A 132 10.58 2.16 6.56
C LEU A 132 9.24 2.67 7.08
N SER A 133 8.53 3.44 6.28
CA SER A 133 7.17 3.87 6.63
C SER A 133 6.20 2.70 6.48
N LEU A 134 5.47 2.37 7.54
CA LEU A 134 4.41 1.37 7.53
C LEU A 134 3.03 1.97 7.25
N LYS A 135 2.93 3.31 7.14
CA LYS A 135 1.67 4.02 6.86
C LYS A 135 0.93 3.53 5.61
N PRO A 136 1.60 3.16 4.51
CA PRO A 136 0.94 2.61 3.33
C PRO A 136 0.21 1.29 3.57
N ILE A 137 0.65 0.52 4.57
CA ILE A 137 0.08 -0.78 4.93
C ILE A 137 -1.14 -0.58 5.83
N ARG A 138 -2.15 -1.43 5.73
CA ARG A 138 -3.32 -1.41 6.61
C ARG A 138 -2.92 -1.60 8.09
N PRO A 139 -3.57 -0.92 9.05
CA PRO A 139 -3.23 -0.99 10.46
C PRO A 139 -3.20 -2.41 11.04
N ASP A 140 -4.17 -3.26 10.67
CA ASP A 140 -4.26 -4.66 11.08
C ASP A 140 -3.06 -5.50 10.62
N ARG A 141 -2.47 -5.17 9.48
CA ARG A 141 -1.32 -5.86 8.90
C ARG A 141 0.03 -5.34 9.41
N ARG A 142 0.10 -4.12 9.93
CA ARG A 142 1.36 -3.53 10.46
C ARG A 142 1.89 -4.32 11.64
N THR A 143 1.01 -4.74 12.56
CA THR A 143 1.39 -5.54 13.73
C THR A 143 1.94 -6.91 13.32
N LEU A 144 1.34 -7.54 12.31
CA LEU A 144 1.83 -8.80 11.76
C LEU A 144 3.23 -8.64 11.17
N LEU A 145 3.44 -7.57 10.38
CA LEU A 145 4.74 -7.25 9.80
C LEU A 145 5.80 -7.03 10.88
N ALA A 146 5.47 -6.20 11.90
CA ALA A 146 6.38 -5.91 13.00
C ALA A 146 6.81 -7.19 13.73
N LYS A 147 5.87 -8.05 14.10
CA LYS A 147 6.16 -9.34 14.74
C LYS A 147 7.02 -10.26 13.86
N ALA A 148 6.71 -10.33 12.56
CA ALA A 148 7.44 -11.18 11.63
C ALA A 148 8.90 -10.71 11.45
N VAL A 149 9.14 -9.41 11.40
CA VAL A 149 10.49 -8.85 11.26
C VAL A 149 11.28 -9.00 12.56
N ILE A 150 10.71 -8.60 13.70
CA ILE A 150 11.38 -8.71 15.00
C ILE A 150 11.72 -10.18 15.32
N GLY A 151 10.80 -11.11 15.06
CA GLY A 151 11.03 -12.53 15.30
C GLY A 151 12.11 -13.15 14.42
N ARG A 152 12.44 -12.56 13.27
CA ARG A 152 13.53 -13.02 12.39
C ARG A 152 14.89 -12.41 12.72
N VAL A 153 14.89 -11.18 13.22
CA VAL A 153 16.13 -10.44 13.58
C VAL A 153 16.60 -10.83 14.99
N SER A 154 15.68 -11.16 15.89
CA SER A 154 16.00 -11.64 17.25
C SER A 154 15.57 -13.10 17.38
N PRO A 155 16.35 -14.07 16.87
CA PRO A 155 16.08 -15.46 17.19
C PRO A 155 16.27 -15.69 18.70
N SER A 156 15.24 -16.18 19.35
CA SER A 156 15.23 -16.62 20.76
C SER A 156 16.20 -17.78 20.97
#